data_d9b4dee8b8a994e543fe68b7010d0e48
#
_entry.id   d9b4dee8b8a994e543fe68b7010d0e48
#
_cell.length_a   1.000
_cell.length_b   1.000
_cell.length_c   1.000
_cell.angle_alpha   90.00
_cell.angle_beta   90.00
_cell.angle_gamma   90.00
#
_symmetry.space_group_name_H-M   'P 1'
#
loop_
_entity.id
_entity.type
_entity.pdbx_description
1 polymer ?
#
loop_
_entity_poly.entity_id
_entity_poly.type
_entity_poly.pdbx_seq_one_letter_code
_entity_poly.pdbx_strand_id
1 'polypeptide(L)'
;MPDPNAKRLLWYLFAGSKGDNNRLKIIDLLKERPYNINQLADVLDLDYKSIQHHITVLEKNNLVSKMGEKYGIMYFVSNYLKSI
;
A
#
# COMPACT_ATOMS: atom_id res chain seq x y z
N MET A 1 9.23 14.44 -13.02
CA MET A 1 9.20 15.28 -11.81
C MET A 1 8.08 14.82 -10.88
N PRO A 2 8.35 14.61 -9.60
CA PRO A 2 7.27 14.19 -8.71
C PRO A 2 6.21 15.29 -8.58
N ASP A 3 4.97 14.86 -8.51
CA ASP A 3 3.85 15.77 -8.34
C ASP A 3 3.76 16.17 -6.87
N PRO A 4 3.85 17.48 -6.53
CA PRO A 4 3.72 17.92 -5.13
C PRO A 4 2.38 17.52 -4.50
N ASN A 5 1.33 17.40 -5.32
CA ASN A 5 0.03 16.98 -4.83
C ASN A 5 0.01 15.51 -4.42
N ALA A 6 0.85 14.69 -5.04
CA ALA A 6 0.96 13.29 -4.67
C ALA A 6 1.49 13.13 -3.26
N LYS A 7 2.47 13.95 -2.87
CA LYS A 7 3.01 13.94 -1.52
C LYS A 7 1.97 14.37 -0.51
N ARG A 8 1.17 15.38 -0.84
CA ARG A 8 0.06 15.83 0.01
C ARG A 8 -1.00 14.75 0.16
N LEU A 9 -1.31 14.04 -0.92
CA LEU A 9 -2.28 12.96 -0.89
C LEU A 9 -1.82 11.86 0.05
N LEU A 10 -0.55 11.49 -0.02
CA LEU A 10 0.04 10.49 0.89
C LEU A 10 -0.10 10.93 2.34
N TRP A 11 0.28 12.17 2.64
CA TRP A 11 0.15 12.71 3.98
C TRP A 11 -1.29 12.73 4.46
N TYR A 12 -2.22 13.11 3.59
CA TYR A 12 -3.63 13.14 3.91
C TYR A 12 -4.14 11.74 4.27
N LEU A 13 -3.75 10.73 3.47
CA LEU A 13 -4.18 9.37 3.68
C LEU A 13 -3.63 8.78 4.99
N PHE A 14 -2.41 9.12 5.35
CA PHE A 14 -1.76 8.52 6.52
C PHE A 14 -1.93 9.37 7.78
N ALA A 15 -1.79 10.68 7.68
CA ALA A 15 -1.91 11.57 8.83
C ALA A 15 -3.35 11.70 9.30
N GLY A 16 -4.32 11.53 8.41
CA GLY A 16 -5.73 11.53 8.77
C GLY A 16 -6.20 10.24 9.41
N SER A 17 -5.38 9.22 9.40
CA SER A 17 -5.74 7.91 9.97
C SER A 17 -5.27 7.88 11.42
N LYS A 18 -6.16 8.08 12.33
CA LYS A 18 -5.90 8.19 13.78
C LYS A 18 -4.91 7.13 14.29
N GLY A 19 -3.64 7.49 14.38
CA GLY A 19 -2.61 6.63 14.96
C GLY A 19 -2.29 5.36 14.18
N ASP A 20 -2.88 5.21 13.00
CA ASP A 20 -2.67 4.01 12.19
C ASP A 20 -1.60 4.24 11.14
N ASN A 21 -0.39 3.75 11.42
CA ASN A 21 0.73 3.83 10.50
C ASN A 21 0.87 2.60 9.62
N ASN A 22 -0.10 1.69 9.65
CA ASN A 22 0.00 0.43 8.93
C ASN A 22 0.04 0.62 7.43
N ARG A 23 -0.68 1.60 6.89
CA ARG A 23 -0.64 1.90 5.46
C ARG A 23 0.75 2.34 5.02
N LEU A 24 1.40 3.18 5.84
CA LEU A 24 2.77 3.61 5.56
C LEU A 24 3.74 2.44 5.61
N LYS A 25 3.59 1.54 6.58
CA LYS A 25 4.42 0.34 6.69
C LYS A 25 4.24 -0.56 5.47
N ILE A 26 3.01 -0.70 4.99
CA ILE A 26 2.73 -1.49 3.77
C ILE A 26 3.45 -0.87 2.58
N ILE A 27 3.35 0.43 2.40
CA ILE A 27 4.00 1.12 1.29
C ILE A 27 5.52 0.94 1.36
N ASP A 28 6.11 1.07 2.54
CA ASP A 28 7.56 0.90 2.71
C ASP A 28 8.00 -0.51 2.30
N LEU A 29 7.25 -1.53 2.68
CA LEU A 29 7.55 -2.90 2.28
C LEU A 29 7.41 -3.08 0.77
N LEU A 30 6.34 -2.55 0.19
CA LEU A 30 6.09 -2.69 -1.25
C LEU A 30 7.08 -1.91 -2.11
N LYS A 31 7.72 -0.89 -1.56
CA LYS A 31 8.81 -0.19 -2.26
C LYS A 31 10.03 -1.08 -2.44
N GLU A 32 10.23 -2.03 -1.54
CA GLU A 32 11.36 -2.96 -1.62
C GLU A 32 11.11 -4.07 -2.61
N ARG A 33 9.90 -4.65 -2.60
CA ARG A 33 9.50 -5.71 -3.52
C ARG A 33 8.01 -5.95 -3.45
N PRO A 34 7.42 -6.68 -4.42
CA PRO A 34 6.01 -7.08 -4.32
C PRO A 34 5.77 -8.06 -3.18
N TYR A 35 4.58 -7.97 -2.60
CA TYR A 35 4.11 -8.88 -1.57
C TYR A 35 2.66 -9.27 -1.85
N ASN A 36 2.27 -10.48 -1.39
CA ASN A 36 0.85 -10.81 -1.33
C ASN A 36 0.30 -10.43 0.04
N ILE A 37 -1.03 -10.51 0.20
CA ILE A 37 -1.69 -10.09 1.45
C ILE A 37 -1.23 -10.94 2.63
N ASN A 38 -1.07 -12.25 2.43
CA ASN A 38 -0.62 -13.16 3.50
C ASN A 38 0.78 -12.78 3.99
N GLN A 39 1.68 -12.45 3.06
CA GLN A 39 3.04 -12.04 3.42
C GLN A 39 3.04 -10.73 4.20
N LEU A 40 2.22 -9.77 3.78
CA LEU A 40 2.10 -8.49 4.49
C LEU A 40 1.53 -8.69 5.89
N ALA A 41 0.49 -9.52 6.00
CA ALA A 41 -0.12 -9.83 7.28
C ALA A 41 0.88 -10.46 8.24
N ASP A 42 1.70 -11.36 7.72
CA ASP A 42 2.71 -12.06 8.50
C ASP A 42 3.81 -11.11 8.99
N VAL A 43 4.35 -10.31 8.08
CA VAL A 43 5.43 -9.37 8.40
C VAL A 43 4.98 -8.30 9.40
N LEU A 44 3.76 -7.81 9.24
CA LEU A 44 3.24 -6.71 10.08
C LEU A 44 2.48 -7.21 11.31
N ASP A 45 2.33 -8.52 11.44
CA ASP A 45 1.58 -9.14 12.54
C ASP A 45 0.15 -8.60 12.62
N LEU A 46 -0.50 -8.56 11.46
CA LEU A 46 -1.89 -8.12 11.33
C LEU A 46 -2.72 -9.22 10.68
N ASP A 47 -4.03 -9.17 10.88
CA ASP A 47 -4.92 -10.12 10.26
C ASP A 47 -5.12 -9.82 8.76
N TYR A 48 -5.52 -10.85 8.03
CA TYR A 48 -5.73 -10.76 6.58
C TYR A 48 -6.72 -9.65 6.20
N LYS A 49 -7.84 -9.57 6.94
CA LYS A 49 -8.87 -8.59 6.62
C LYS A 49 -8.42 -7.15 6.79
N SER A 50 -7.61 -6.88 7.81
CA SER A 50 -7.05 -5.54 8.03
C SER A 50 -6.14 -5.14 6.87
N ILE A 51 -5.25 -6.06 6.46
CA ILE A 51 -4.36 -5.81 5.33
C ILE A 51 -5.18 -5.62 4.05
N GLN A 52 -6.17 -6.47 3.81
CA GLN A 52 -7.02 -6.37 2.64
C GLN A 52 -7.72 -5.01 2.58
N HIS A 53 -8.21 -4.53 3.71
CA HIS A 53 -8.84 -3.21 3.79
C HIS A 53 -7.85 -2.10 3.41
N HIS A 54 -6.65 -2.12 4.00
CA HIS A 54 -5.63 -1.12 3.70
C HIS A 54 -5.23 -1.16 2.22
N ILE A 55 -5.02 -2.35 1.68
CA ILE A 55 -4.66 -2.52 0.27
C ILE A 55 -5.77 -1.98 -0.63
N THR A 56 -7.03 -2.25 -0.30
CA THR A 56 -8.16 -1.76 -1.08
C THR A 56 -8.17 -0.23 -1.14
N VAL A 57 -7.93 0.42 0.01
CA VAL A 57 -7.87 1.89 0.07
C VAL A 57 -6.71 2.42 -0.77
N LEU A 58 -5.54 1.81 -0.63
CA LEU A 58 -4.35 2.23 -1.38
C LEU A 58 -4.54 2.02 -2.89
N GLU A 59 -5.18 0.92 -3.27
CA GLU A 59 -5.46 0.62 -4.68
C GLU A 59 -6.44 1.63 -5.27
N LYS A 60 -7.48 1.98 -4.54
CA LYS A 60 -8.46 2.98 -4.97
C LYS A 60 -7.83 4.35 -5.22
N ASN A 61 -6.77 4.66 -4.51
CA ASN A 61 -6.08 5.93 -4.64
C ASN A 61 -4.87 5.85 -5.58
N ASN A 62 -4.75 4.76 -6.33
CA ASN A 62 -3.69 4.54 -7.32
C ASN A 62 -2.29 4.54 -6.72
N LEU A 63 -2.17 4.18 -5.46
CA LEU A 63 -0.87 4.10 -4.78
C LEU A 63 -0.25 2.72 -4.89
N VAL A 64 -1.08 1.69 -5.01
CA VAL A 64 -0.62 0.33 -5.25
C VAL A 64 -1.37 -0.26 -6.44
N SER A 65 -0.74 -1.23 -7.09
CA SER A 65 -1.33 -2.01 -8.17
C SER A 65 -1.18 -3.47 -7.85
N LYS A 66 -1.91 -4.31 -8.58
CA LYS A 66 -1.82 -5.74 -8.39
C LYS A 66 -1.52 -6.43 -9.71
N MET A 67 -0.88 -7.59 -9.63
CA MET A 67 -0.70 -8.46 -10.78
C MET A 67 -0.95 -9.91 -10.37
N GLY A 68 -1.29 -10.74 -11.35
CA GLY A 68 -1.63 -12.13 -11.13
C GLY A 68 -3.13 -12.33 -11.04
N GLU A 69 -3.52 -13.60 -10.98
CA GLU A 69 -4.92 -13.99 -10.92
C GLU A 69 -5.12 -15.04 -9.84
N LYS A 70 -6.29 -15.00 -9.21
CA LYS A 70 -6.74 -15.96 -8.21
C LYS A 70 -5.73 -16.23 -7.10
N TYR A 71 -4.84 -17.19 -7.30
CA TYR A 71 -3.93 -17.66 -6.24
C TYR A 71 -2.57 -17.00 -6.26
N GLY A 72 -2.28 -16.21 -7.27
CA GLY A 72 -0.98 -15.61 -7.44
C GLY A 72 -0.99 -14.08 -7.42
N ILE A 73 -1.94 -13.46 -6.72
CA ILE A 73 -2.04 -12.01 -6.71
C ILE A 73 -0.96 -11.40 -5.83
N MET A 74 -0.11 -10.59 -6.45
CA MET A 74 0.92 -9.82 -5.78
C MET A 74 0.62 -8.34 -5.91
N TYR A 75 0.97 -7.58 -4.88
CA TYR A 75 0.79 -6.13 -4.86
C TYR A 75 2.14 -5.44 -4.92
N PHE A 76 2.17 -4.28 -5.57
CA PHE A 76 3.38 -3.48 -5.72
C PHE A 76 3.01 -2.00 -5.77
N VAL A 77 3.97 -1.13 -5.49
CA VAL A 77 3.72 0.31 -5.57
C VAL A 77 3.52 0.72 -7.01
N SER A 78 2.58 1.62 -7.24
CA SER A 78 2.27 2.11 -8.59
C SER A 78 3.41 3.02 -9.10
N ASN A 79 3.41 3.25 -10.41
CA ASN A 79 4.36 4.19 -11.01
C ASN A 79 4.16 5.60 -10.47
N TYR A 80 2.92 5.94 -10.13
CA TYR A 80 2.59 7.23 -9.53
C TYR A 80 3.36 7.43 -8.22
N LEU A 81 3.40 6.41 -7.38
CA LEU A 81 4.09 6.47 -6.10
C LEU A 81 5.61 6.40 -6.27
N LYS A 82 6.09 5.65 -7.25
CA LYS A 82 7.53 5.54 -7.52
C LYS A 82 8.16 6.87 -7.94
N SER A 83 7.37 7.79 -8.49
CA SER A 83 7.87 9.08 -8.94
C SER A 83 7.95 10.11 -7.81
N ILE A 84 7.54 9.76 -6.64
CA ILE A 84 7.61 10.61 -5.44
C ILE A 84 8.98 10.36 -4.71
#